data_f7b046f2806015f6764731c5521746c3
#
_entry.id   f7b046f2806015f6764731c5521746c3
#
_cell.length_a   1.000
_cell.length_b   1.000
_cell.length_c   1.000
_cell.angle_alpha   90.00
_cell.angle_beta   90.00
_cell.angle_gamma   90.00
#
_symmetry.space_group_name_H-M   'P 1'
#
loop_
_entity.id
_entity.type
_entity.pdbx_description
1 polymer ?
#
loop_
_entity_poly.entity_id
_entity_poly.type
_entity_poly.pdbx_seq_one_letter_code
_entity_poly.pdbx_strand_id
1 'polypeptide(L)'
;MRTFFFVAILGLIVFLVTTPARAHHGFDATFDANKPLVLRGVVTKVELMNPHSWFWVDVKNADGTVVNWGFEGGSPNSLIRRGVTKNTLPVGTEIIVNGFQAKSGENKGVAATMTFSDGRKLFMGGSAPGAEPDSPEPPKTNKPPRSSNLLPRPMYC
;
A
#
# COMPACT_ATOMS: atom_id res chain seq x y z
N MET A 1 46.98 -29.39 12.97
CA MET A 1 45.58 -29.83 12.68
C MET A 1 44.53 -29.11 13.54
N ARG A 2 44.72 -29.00 14.86
CA ARG A 2 43.70 -28.31 15.73
C ARG A 2 43.42 -26.84 15.36
N THR A 3 44.47 -26.09 14.98
CA THR A 3 44.32 -24.64 14.60
C THR A 3 43.55 -24.45 13.31
N PHE A 4 43.71 -25.30 12.31
CA PHE A 4 42.94 -25.24 11.07
C PHE A 4 41.45 -25.54 11.29
N PHE A 5 41.13 -26.42 12.23
CA PHE A 5 39.74 -26.73 12.59
C PHE A 5 39.03 -25.52 13.21
N PHE A 6 39.70 -24.79 14.11
CA PHE A 6 39.13 -23.60 14.75
C PHE A 6 38.92 -22.47 13.75
N VAL A 7 39.85 -22.26 12.83
CA VAL A 7 39.74 -21.25 11.75
C VAL A 7 38.58 -21.58 10.79
N ALA A 8 38.43 -22.87 10.43
CA ALA A 8 37.33 -23.31 9.58
C ALA A 8 35.94 -23.14 10.25
N ILE A 9 35.85 -23.46 11.54
CA ILE A 9 34.60 -23.27 12.32
C ILE A 9 34.26 -21.79 12.48
N LEU A 10 35.26 -20.95 12.77
CA LEU A 10 35.06 -19.51 12.89
C LEU A 10 34.61 -18.89 11.56
N GLY A 11 35.20 -19.32 10.45
CA GLY A 11 34.83 -18.89 9.11
C GLY A 11 33.40 -19.29 8.74
N LEU A 12 32.98 -20.52 9.12
CA LEU A 12 31.61 -20.99 8.91
C LEU A 12 30.58 -20.20 9.72
N ILE A 13 30.89 -19.88 10.98
CA ILE A 13 30.02 -19.08 11.85
C ILE A 13 29.87 -17.67 11.29
N VAL A 14 30.95 -17.02 10.84
CA VAL A 14 30.89 -15.68 10.22
C VAL A 14 30.07 -15.70 8.94
N PHE A 15 30.18 -16.75 8.12
CA PHE A 15 29.39 -16.88 6.88
C PHE A 15 27.88 -17.07 7.16
N LEU A 16 27.51 -17.78 8.24
CA LEU A 16 26.10 -17.98 8.63
C LEU A 16 25.45 -16.72 9.21
N VAL A 17 26.25 -15.80 9.78
CA VAL A 17 25.72 -14.54 10.36
C VAL A 17 25.50 -13.44 9.30
N THR A 18 26.14 -13.53 8.13
CA THR A 18 26.07 -12.51 7.08
C THR A 18 24.96 -12.72 6.05
N THR A 19 24.11 -13.76 6.20
CA THR A 19 22.95 -13.87 5.33
C THR A 19 21.92 -12.79 5.71
N PRO A 20 21.63 -11.81 4.82
CA PRO A 20 20.60 -10.82 5.11
C PRO A 20 19.27 -11.56 5.25
N ALA A 21 18.71 -11.60 6.45
CA ALA A 21 17.34 -12.03 6.66
C ALA A 21 16.44 -11.01 5.97
N ARG A 22 16.00 -11.31 4.74
CA ARG A 22 14.96 -10.54 4.05
C ARG A 22 13.64 -10.81 4.76
N ALA A 23 13.45 -10.15 5.89
CA ALA A 23 12.26 -10.31 6.76
C ALA A 23 11.05 -9.50 6.26
N HIS A 24 11.16 -8.76 5.16
CA HIS A 24 10.04 -8.05 4.56
C HIS A 24 9.73 -8.67 3.21
N HIS A 25 8.49 -9.16 3.08
CA HIS A 25 7.93 -9.44 1.76
C HIS A 25 7.97 -8.12 0.98
N GLY A 26 8.86 -8.05 -0.01
CA GLY A 26 8.95 -6.89 -0.88
C GLY A 26 7.63 -6.71 -1.62
N PHE A 27 7.34 -5.49 -2.09
CA PHE A 27 6.19 -5.15 -2.90
C PHE A 27 5.89 -6.22 -3.96
N ASP A 28 6.92 -6.62 -4.72
CA ASP A 28 6.81 -7.59 -5.82
C ASP A 28 6.41 -9.02 -5.41
N ALA A 29 6.49 -9.36 -4.12
CA ALA A 29 6.04 -10.67 -3.66
C ALA A 29 4.51 -10.74 -3.54
N THR A 30 3.87 -9.62 -3.16
CA THR A 30 2.44 -9.58 -2.80
C THR A 30 1.59 -8.80 -3.79
N PHE A 31 2.13 -7.72 -4.39
CA PHE A 31 1.39 -6.79 -5.23
C PHE A 31 1.90 -6.81 -6.67
N ASP A 32 1.02 -6.45 -7.60
CA ASP A 32 1.31 -6.45 -9.04
C ASP A 32 1.51 -5.02 -9.55
N ALA A 33 2.76 -4.66 -9.87
CA ALA A 33 3.10 -3.36 -10.44
C ALA A 33 2.39 -3.05 -11.77
N ASN A 34 1.93 -4.10 -12.49
CA ASN A 34 1.21 -3.95 -13.75
C ASN A 34 -0.31 -3.79 -13.55
N LYS A 35 -0.78 -3.80 -12.29
CA LYS A 35 -2.18 -3.60 -11.94
C LYS A 35 -2.35 -2.39 -11.02
N PRO A 36 -2.09 -1.17 -11.52
CA PRO A 36 -2.37 0.04 -10.76
C PRO A 36 -3.87 0.18 -10.50
N LEU A 37 -4.21 0.66 -9.31
CA LEU A 37 -5.57 0.93 -8.88
C LEU A 37 -5.77 2.42 -8.66
N VAL A 38 -6.91 2.94 -9.14
CA VAL A 38 -7.44 4.25 -8.77
C VAL A 38 -8.91 4.03 -8.41
N LEU A 39 -9.21 3.96 -7.13
CA LEU A 39 -10.54 3.64 -6.64
C LEU A 39 -11.07 4.77 -5.75
N ARG A 40 -12.29 5.22 -6.05
CA ARG A 40 -13.03 6.16 -5.19
C ARG A 40 -13.95 5.36 -4.28
N GLY A 41 -13.96 5.70 -3.00
CA GLY A 41 -14.85 5.05 -2.04
C GLY A 41 -14.90 5.76 -0.71
N VAL A 42 -15.58 5.12 0.24
CA VAL A 42 -15.81 5.64 1.59
C VAL A 42 -15.07 4.77 2.59
N VAL A 43 -14.29 5.38 3.46
CA VAL A 43 -13.56 4.67 4.53
C VAL A 43 -14.55 4.03 5.48
N THR A 44 -14.42 2.71 5.69
CA THR A 44 -15.27 1.95 6.61
C THR A 44 -14.53 1.52 7.88
N LYS A 45 -13.20 1.35 7.81
CA LYS A 45 -12.38 0.95 8.95
C LYS A 45 -10.92 1.38 8.78
N VAL A 46 -10.27 1.74 9.88
CA VAL A 46 -8.83 2.02 9.94
C VAL A 46 -8.22 1.18 11.05
N GLU A 47 -7.26 0.34 10.70
CA GLU A 47 -6.53 -0.54 11.61
C GLU A 47 -5.05 -0.16 11.60
N LEU A 48 -4.62 0.56 12.62
CA LEU A 48 -3.20 0.87 12.83
C LEU A 48 -2.57 -0.26 13.64
N MET A 49 -1.95 -1.21 12.95
CA MET A 49 -1.35 -2.40 13.54
C MET A 49 0.02 -2.71 12.91
N ASN A 50 0.88 -3.37 13.69
CA ASN A 50 2.17 -3.86 13.20
C ASN A 50 2.01 -5.23 12.51
N PRO A 51 2.80 -5.54 11.48
CA PRO A 51 3.82 -4.67 10.86
C PRO A 51 3.23 -3.64 9.89
N HIS A 52 2.01 -3.83 9.39
CA HIS A 52 1.36 -2.98 8.39
C HIS A 52 -0.03 -2.59 8.84
N SER A 53 -0.39 -1.32 8.58
CA SER A 53 -1.73 -0.80 8.83
C SER A 53 -2.66 -1.14 7.68
N TRP A 54 -3.95 -1.24 7.97
CA TRP A 54 -4.98 -1.56 6.98
C TRP A 54 -6.08 -0.51 6.95
N PHE A 55 -6.53 -0.20 5.75
CA PHE A 55 -7.57 0.77 5.46
C PHE A 55 -8.65 0.10 4.62
N TRP A 56 -9.85 0.03 5.15
CA TRP A 56 -10.99 -0.60 4.48
C TRP A 56 -11.87 0.46 3.86
N VAL A 57 -12.24 0.26 2.60
CA VAL A 57 -12.92 1.25 1.79
C VAL A 57 -14.04 0.59 1.00
N ASP A 58 -15.27 1.06 1.14
CA ASP A 58 -16.39 0.67 0.30
C ASP A 58 -16.32 1.40 -1.03
N VAL A 59 -16.18 0.62 -2.10
CA VAL A 59 -16.10 1.10 -3.47
C VAL A 59 -17.39 0.73 -4.19
N LYS A 60 -18.08 1.72 -4.75
CA LYS A 60 -19.27 1.50 -5.55
C LYS A 60 -18.89 1.27 -7.02
N ASN A 61 -19.27 0.11 -7.55
CA ASN A 61 -19.09 -0.24 -8.95
C ASN A 61 -20.10 0.48 -9.87
N ALA A 62 -19.84 0.44 -11.17
CA ALA A 62 -20.73 1.05 -12.17
C ALA A 62 -22.13 0.44 -12.21
N ASP A 63 -22.27 -0.84 -11.85
CA ASP A 63 -23.54 -1.57 -11.74
C ASP A 63 -24.32 -1.25 -10.45
N GLY A 64 -23.76 -0.40 -9.58
CA GLY A 64 -24.33 -0.01 -8.30
C GLY A 64 -23.98 -0.90 -7.12
N THR A 65 -23.34 -2.04 -7.37
CA THR A 65 -22.85 -2.92 -6.28
C THR A 65 -21.75 -2.24 -5.48
N VAL A 66 -21.68 -2.52 -4.18
CA VAL A 66 -20.64 -2.03 -3.29
C VAL A 66 -19.71 -3.17 -2.91
N VAL A 67 -18.42 -2.95 -3.08
CA VAL A 67 -17.38 -3.91 -2.75
C VAL A 67 -16.43 -3.30 -1.73
N ASN A 68 -16.20 -4.01 -0.63
CA ASN A 68 -15.25 -3.59 0.39
C ASN A 68 -13.82 -3.98 -0.03
N TRP A 69 -12.94 -3.00 -0.13
CA TRP A 69 -11.54 -3.14 -0.46
C TRP A 69 -10.66 -2.94 0.77
N GLY A 70 -9.67 -3.83 0.97
CA GLY A 70 -8.63 -3.68 1.98
C GLY A 70 -7.34 -3.15 1.37
N PHE A 71 -6.83 -2.03 1.88
CA PHE A 71 -5.56 -1.45 1.44
C PHE A 71 -4.51 -1.50 2.54
N GLU A 72 -3.38 -2.13 2.22
CA GLU A 72 -2.20 -2.11 3.07
C GLU A 72 -1.51 -0.74 2.99
N GLY A 73 -1.08 -0.22 4.13
CA GLY A 73 -0.21 0.93 4.26
C GLY A 73 1.03 0.61 5.09
N GLY A 74 1.81 1.61 5.40
CA GLY A 74 3.01 1.49 6.23
C GLY A 74 2.71 1.11 7.68
N SER A 75 3.77 0.93 8.46
CA SER A 75 3.64 0.68 9.90
C SER A 75 2.99 1.87 10.61
N PRO A 76 2.30 1.65 11.75
CA PRO A 76 1.67 2.74 12.52
C PRO A 76 2.62 3.89 12.83
N ASN A 77 3.86 3.58 13.25
CA ASN A 77 4.85 4.59 13.58
C ASN A 77 5.28 5.43 12.37
N SER A 78 5.37 4.82 11.19
CA SER A 78 5.67 5.51 9.94
C SER A 78 4.53 6.46 9.57
N LEU A 79 3.30 5.98 9.63
CA LEU A 79 2.09 6.74 9.30
C LEU A 79 1.87 7.93 10.25
N ILE A 80 1.99 7.70 11.57
CA ILE A 80 1.83 8.76 12.59
C ILE A 80 2.83 9.90 12.38
N ARG A 81 4.10 9.59 12.07
CA ARG A 81 5.11 10.60 11.76
C ARG A 81 4.77 11.43 10.52
N ARG A 82 3.94 10.91 9.61
CA ARG A 82 3.42 11.60 8.42
C ARG A 82 2.06 12.27 8.65
N GLY A 83 1.57 12.26 9.89
CA GLY A 83 0.27 12.82 10.24
C GLY A 83 -0.93 11.95 9.87
N VAL A 84 -0.71 10.68 9.48
CA VAL A 84 -1.80 9.74 9.22
C VAL A 84 -2.19 9.04 10.51
N THR A 85 -3.35 9.40 11.04
CA THR A 85 -3.93 8.87 12.28
C THR A 85 -5.38 8.47 12.04
N LYS A 86 -6.00 7.83 13.02
CA LYS A 86 -7.46 7.55 12.96
C LYS A 86 -8.29 8.83 12.87
N ASN A 87 -7.81 9.93 13.43
CA ASN A 87 -8.50 11.23 13.39
C ASN A 87 -8.31 11.94 12.04
N THR A 88 -7.21 11.67 11.35
CA THR A 88 -6.92 12.27 10.04
C THR A 88 -7.78 11.63 8.95
N LEU A 89 -8.11 10.34 9.10
CA LEU A 89 -8.90 9.57 8.15
C LEU A 89 -10.07 8.87 8.89
N PRO A 90 -11.08 9.62 9.34
CA PRO A 90 -12.21 9.05 10.05
C PRO A 90 -13.09 8.18 9.14
N VAL A 91 -13.77 7.21 9.74
CA VAL A 91 -14.80 6.41 9.06
C VAL A 91 -15.87 7.33 8.47
N GLY A 92 -16.35 7.02 7.26
CA GLY A 92 -17.28 7.86 6.51
C GLY A 92 -16.61 8.88 5.59
N THR A 93 -15.28 9.00 5.63
CA THR A 93 -14.55 9.92 4.75
C THR A 93 -14.53 9.39 3.30
N GLU A 94 -14.93 10.23 2.35
CA GLU A 94 -14.78 9.93 0.93
C GLU A 94 -13.33 10.22 0.48
N ILE A 95 -12.72 9.25 -0.20
CA ILE A 95 -11.34 9.32 -0.67
C ILE A 95 -11.17 8.70 -2.06
N ILE A 96 -10.06 9.07 -2.70
CA ILE A 96 -9.52 8.37 -3.87
C ILE A 96 -8.23 7.67 -3.42
N VAL A 97 -8.20 6.34 -3.54
CA VAL A 97 -7.03 5.52 -3.26
C VAL A 97 -6.27 5.29 -4.56
N ASN A 98 -4.99 5.63 -4.57
CA ASN A 98 -4.05 5.22 -5.63
C ASN A 98 -3.12 4.16 -5.06
N GLY A 99 -2.93 3.07 -5.80
CA GLY A 99 -2.13 1.95 -5.33
C GLY A 99 -2.03 0.84 -6.35
N PHE A 100 -1.84 -0.39 -5.87
CA PHE A 100 -1.65 -1.58 -6.72
C PHE A 100 -2.41 -2.76 -6.16
N GLN A 101 -2.97 -3.59 -7.05
CA GLN A 101 -3.74 -4.77 -6.66
C GLN A 101 -2.85 -5.89 -6.12
N ALA A 102 -3.37 -6.67 -5.18
CA ALA A 102 -2.74 -7.90 -4.75
C ALA A 102 -2.73 -8.93 -5.89
N LYS A 103 -1.65 -9.69 -6.01
CA LYS A 103 -1.49 -10.78 -7.00
C LYS A 103 -2.51 -11.89 -6.83
N SER A 104 -3.04 -12.07 -5.62
CA SER A 104 -4.10 -13.05 -5.33
C SER A 104 -5.39 -12.79 -6.11
N GLY A 105 -5.60 -11.58 -6.66
CA GLY A 105 -6.83 -11.18 -7.33
C GLY A 105 -8.00 -10.85 -6.39
N GLU A 106 -7.79 -10.93 -5.07
CA GLU A 106 -8.77 -10.48 -4.08
C GLU A 106 -8.98 -8.96 -4.15
N ASN A 107 -10.05 -8.49 -3.49
CA ASN A 107 -10.32 -7.05 -3.32
C ASN A 107 -9.39 -6.46 -2.25
N LYS A 108 -8.11 -6.63 -2.48
CA LYS A 108 -7.00 -6.13 -1.65
C LYS A 108 -5.95 -5.47 -2.52
N GLY A 109 -5.26 -4.50 -1.93
CA GLY A 109 -4.16 -3.80 -2.57
C GLY A 109 -3.25 -3.14 -1.56
N VAL A 110 -2.21 -2.50 -2.04
CA VAL A 110 -1.37 -1.61 -1.26
C VAL A 110 -1.67 -0.17 -1.67
N ALA A 111 -1.89 0.72 -0.70
CA ALA A 111 -2.08 2.13 -0.98
C ALA A 111 -0.73 2.84 -1.07
N ALA A 112 -0.52 3.55 -2.17
CA ALA A 112 0.57 4.53 -2.29
C ALA A 112 0.11 5.87 -1.69
N THR A 113 -1.04 6.37 -2.13
CA THR A 113 -1.62 7.62 -1.63
C THR A 113 -3.13 7.52 -1.46
N MET A 114 -3.66 8.33 -0.53
CA MET A 114 -5.09 8.57 -0.39
C MET A 114 -5.36 10.07 -0.52
N THR A 115 -6.28 10.46 -1.40
CA THR A 115 -6.59 11.86 -1.69
C THR A 115 -8.01 12.16 -1.26
N PHE A 116 -8.20 13.20 -0.46
CA PHE A 116 -9.51 13.70 -0.03
C PHE A 116 -10.23 14.46 -1.15
N SER A 117 -11.51 14.72 -0.98
CA SER A 117 -12.30 15.52 -1.93
C SER A 117 -11.81 16.97 -2.08
N ASP A 118 -11.15 17.53 -1.05
CA ASP A 118 -10.54 18.86 -1.05
C ASP A 118 -9.15 18.91 -1.72
N GLY A 119 -8.65 17.76 -2.22
CA GLY A 119 -7.36 17.64 -2.89
C GLY A 119 -6.16 17.38 -1.97
N ARG A 120 -6.34 17.41 -0.64
CA ARG A 120 -5.27 17.00 0.28
C ARG A 120 -4.91 15.54 0.04
N LYS A 121 -3.60 15.26 0.05
CA LYS A 121 -3.05 13.93 -0.22
C LYS A 121 -2.32 13.40 1.01
N LEU A 122 -2.59 12.14 1.37
CA LEU A 122 -1.84 11.39 2.36
C LEU A 122 -0.95 10.38 1.64
N PHE A 123 0.32 10.37 2.01
CA PHE A 123 1.26 9.33 1.58
C PHE A 123 1.19 8.16 2.57
N MET A 124 0.86 6.97 2.07
CA MET A 124 0.49 5.86 2.93
C MET A 124 1.69 5.06 3.44
N GLY A 125 2.91 5.39 3.00
CA GLY A 125 4.11 4.67 3.40
C GLY A 125 4.09 3.21 2.95
N GLY A 126 5.02 2.41 3.42
CA GLY A 126 5.08 1.00 3.05
C GLY A 126 5.86 0.74 1.77
N SER A 127 5.55 -0.38 1.10
CA SER A 127 6.35 -0.89 -0.03
C SER A 127 5.92 -0.38 -1.39
N ALA A 128 4.77 0.30 -1.50
CA ALA A 128 4.23 0.72 -2.80
C ALA A 128 5.08 1.84 -3.44
N PRO A 129 5.35 1.77 -4.74
CA PRO A 129 5.88 2.91 -5.47
C PRO A 129 5.01 4.16 -5.30
N GLY A 130 5.62 5.30 -4.98
CA GLY A 130 4.89 6.55 -4.74
C GLY A 130 4.25 6.68 -3.36
N ALA A 131 4.50 5.73 -2.44
CA ALA A 131 4.01 5.78 -1.06
C ALA A 131 4.74 6.79 -0.16
N GLU A 132 5.86 7.31 -0.62
CA GLU A 132 6.67 8.34 0.02
C GLU A 132 6.65 9.62 -0.82
N PRO A 133 6.74 10.83 -0.22
CA PRO A 133 6.78 12.08 -0.98
C PRO A 133 7.94 12.15 -1.99
N ASP A 134 9.08 11.58 -1.61
CA ASP A 134 10.32 11.59 -2.40
C ASP A 134 10.55 10.28 -3.18
N SER A 135 9.57 9.38 -3.19
CA SER A 135 9.67 8.14 -3.95
C SER A 135 9.60 8.42 -5.46
N PRO A 136 10.35 7.69 -6.30
CA PRO A 136 10.18 7.77 -7.74
C PRO A 136 8.72 7.55 -8.11
N GLU A 137 8.18 8.43 -8.96
CA GLU A 137 6.83 8.23 -9.50
C GLU A 137 6.77 6.87 -10.21
N PRO A 138 5.71 6.06 -10.01
CA PRO A 138 5.58 4.80 -10.71
C PRO A 138 5.65 5.02 -12.21
N PRO A 139 6.19 4.07 -12.99
CA PRO A 139 6.28 4.21 -14.44
C PRO A 139 4.90 4.60 -15.00
N LYS A 140 4.85 5.68 -15.74
CA LYS A 140 3.62 6.10 -16.43
C LYS A 140 3.25 5.00 -17.41
N THR A 141 2.31 4.15 -17.03
CA THR A 141 1.74 3.20 -17.97
C THR A 141 0.94 4.03 -18.97
N ASN A 142 1.34 4.03 -20.24
CA ASN A 142 0.61 4.70 -21.35
C ASN A 142 -0.76 4.06 -21.62
N LYS A 143 -1.23 3.21 -20.73
CA LYS A 143 -2.55 2.63 -20.79
C LYS A 143 -3.47 3.46 -19.92
N PRO A 144 -4.46 4.16 -20.50
CA PRO A 144 -5.44 4.88 -19.71
C PRO A 144 -6.06 3.88 -18.73
N PRO A 145 -6.26 4.27 -17.44
CA PRO A 145 -6.96 3.42 -16.51
C PRO A 145 -8.30 3.06 -17.16
N ARG A 146 -8.64 1.78 -17.15
CA ARG A 146 -10.01 1.40 -17.51
C ARG A 146 -10.90 2.11 -16.52
N SER A 147 -11.56 3.15 -17.01
CA SER A 147 -12.47 4.01 -16.25
C SER A 147 -13.77 3.25 -15.95
N SER A 148 -13.65 2.16 -15.17
CA SER A 148 -14.83 1.41 -14.77
C SER A 148 -15.61 2.07 -13.64
N ASN A 149 -15.10 3.15 -13.02
CA ASN A 149 -15.72 3.73 -11.82
C ASN A 149 -15.72 5.26 -11.78
N LEU A 150 -15.65 5.93 -12.92
CA LEU A 150 -15.93 7.37 -12.98
C LEU A 150 -17.45 7.55 -12.97
N LEU A 151 -18.01 7.86 -11.81
CA LEU A 151 -19.37 8.38 -11.73
C LEU A 151 -19.46 9.66 -12.57
N PRO A 152 -20.54 9.85 -13.38
CA PRO A 152 -20.76 11.10 -14.09
C PRO A 152 -20.84 12.23 -13.05
N ARG A 153 -20.17 13.35 -13.34
CA ARG A 153 -20.30 14.57 -12.53
C ARG A 153 -21.79 14.94 -12.45
N PRO A 154 -22.32 15.24 -11.26
CA PRO A 154 -23.64 15.84 -11.18
C PRO A 154 -23.61 17.16 -11.95
N MET A 155 -24.45 17.28 -12.96
CA MET A 155 -24.75 18.58 -13.59
C MET A 155 -25.58 19.36 -12.57
N TYR A 156 -24.97 20.39 -12.00
CA TYR A 156 -25.74 21.42 -11.32
C TYR A 156 -26.34 22.35 -12.42
N CYS A 157 -27.66 22.37 -12.53
CA CYS A 157 -28.39 23.46 -13.14
C CYS A 157 -28.43 24.68 -12.21
#